data_9bd68a4eabd8bb0022ad63cf3fbe5970
#
_entry.id   9bd68a4eabd8bb0022ad63cf3fbe5970
#
_cell.length_a   1.000
_cell.length_b   1.000
_cell.length_c   1.000
_cell.angle_alpha   90.00
_cell.angle_beta   90.00
_cell.angle_gamma   90.00
#
_symmetry.space_group_name_H-M   'P 1'
#
loop_
_entity.id
_entity.type
_entity.pdbx_description
1 polymer ?
#
loop_
_entity_poly.entity_id
_entity_poly.type
_entity_poly.pdbx_seq_one_letter_code
_entity_poly.pdbx_strand_id
1 'polypeptide(L)' 'MKSVLFKHRSIRKFCSTPIPEELLQEILAAASRASTCGNMQLYSLVVTRDAALRAKLAPCHFNQPMVTQAPC' A
#
# COMPACT_ATOMS: atom_id res chain seq x y z
N MET A 1 18.84 7.98 -6.02
CA MET A 1 18.51 7.48 -4.66
C MET A 1 18.22 8.61 -3.69
N LYS A 2 19.13 9.58 -3.52
CA LYS A 2 18.92 10.70 -2.60
C LYS A 2 17.67 11.51 -2.93
N SER A 3 17.39 11.77 -4.23
CA SER A 3 16.23 12.55 -4.63
C SER A 3 14.91 11.91 -4.22
N VAL A 4 14.84 10.56 -4.23
CA VAL A 4 13.66 9.84 -3.80
C VAL A 4 13.44 10.04 -2.30
N LEU A 5 14.50 9.94 -1.50
CA LEU A 5 14.42 10.13 -0.06
C LEU A 5 14.00 11.55 0.30
N PHE A 6 14.57 12.55 -0.36
CA PHE A 6 14.26 13.95 -0.09
C PHE A 6 12.88 14.38 -0.61
N LYS A 7 12.36 13.67 -1.61
CA LYS A 7 11.02 13.94 -2.16
C LYS A 7 9.93 13.18 -1.44
N HIS A 8 10.29 12.33 -0.49
CA HIS A 8 9.31 11.57 0.27
C HIS A 8 8.35 12.49 1.02
N ARG A 9 7.06 12.18 0.96
CA ARG A 9 6.06 12.88 1.76
C ARG A 9 4.85 11.97 1.95
N SER A 10 4.17 12.16 3.05
CA SER A 10 2.94 11.43 3.34
C SER A 10 1.77 12.18 2.72
N ILE A 11 0.97 11.49 1.92
CA ILE A 11 -0.19 12.04 1.25
C ILE A 11 -1.42 11.24 1.70
N ARG A 12 -2.45 11.94 2.18
CA ARG A 12 -3.66 11.33 2.70
C ARG A 12 -4.91 11.69 1.89
N LYS A 13 -4.72 12.29 0.71
CA LYS A 13 -5.78 12.54 -0.25
C LYS A 13 -5.50 11.73 -1.50
N PHE A 14 -6.52 11.07 -2.02
CA PHE A 14 -6.37 10.12 -3.12
C PHE A 14 -7.27 10.50 -4.29
N CYS A 15 -6.82 10.18 -5.51
CA CYS A 15 -7.62 10.31 -6.71
C CYS A 15 -8.69 9.22 -6.72
N SER A 16 -9.79 9.46 -7.45
CA SER A 16 -10.83 8.46 -7.63
C SER A 16 -10.43 7.37 -8.63
N THR A 17 -9.33 7.58 -9.36
CA THR A 17 -8.86 6.64 -10.37
C THR A 17 -8.32 5.38 -9.72
N PRO A 18 -8.79 4.18 -10.11
CA PRO A 18 -8.25 2.93 -9.58
C PRO A 18 -6.83 2.69 -10.11
N ILE A 19 -6.07 1.90 -9.35
CA ILE A 19 -4.72 1.53 -9.76
C ILE A 19 -4.81 0.45 -10.83
N PRO A 20 -4.17 0.64 -12.02
CA PRO A 20 -4.13 -0.43 -13.02
C PRO A 20 -3.47 -1.69 -12.48
N GLU A 21 -3.98 -2.85 -12.88
CA GLU A 21 -3.45 -4.14 -12.40
C GLU A 21 -1.95 -4.28 -12.69
N GLU A 22 -1.52 -3.87 -13.88
CA GLU A 22 -0.11 -3.96 -14.28
C GLU A 22 0.79 -3.14 -13.35
N LEU A 23 0.36 -1.90 -13.01
CA LEU A 23 1.12 -1.04 -12.12
C LEU A 23 1.16 -1.62 -10.71
N LEU A 24 0.04 -2.18 -10.24
CA LEU A 24 -0.02 -2.82 -8.93
C LEU A 24 0.96 -3.99 -8.85
N GLN A 25 1.03 -4.82 -9.90
CA GLN A 25 1.97 -5.93 -9.96
C GLN A 25 3.42 -5.45 -9.88
N GLU A 26 3.74 -4.36 -10.56
CA GLU A 26 5.09 -3.78 -10.48
C GLU A 26 5.42 -3.29 -9.07
N ILE A 27 4.48 -2.64 -8.41
CA ILE A 27 4.67 -2.15 -7.03
C ILE A 27 4.90 -3.31 -6.09
N LEU A 28 4.10 -4.37 -6.20
CA LEU A 28 4.24 -5.55 -5.34
C LEU A 28 5.57 -6.26 -5.57
N ALA A 29 5.99 -6.37 -6.84
CA ALA A 29 7.26 -6.97 -7.18
C ALA A 29 8.43 -6.16 -6.57
N ALA A 30 8.36 -4.83 -6.64
CA ALA A 30 9.38 -3.96 -6.05
C ALA A 30 9.41 -4.11 -4.53
N ALA A 31 8.25 -4.16 -3.88
CA ALA A 31 8.16 -4.32 -2.44
C ALA A 31 8.76 -5.64 -1.98
N SER A 32 8.58 -6.71 -2.75
CA SER A 32 9.11 -8.03 -2.40
C SER A 32 10.63 -8.11 -2.47
N ARG A 33 11.29 -7.10 -3.07
CA ARG A 33 12.75 -7.03 -3.15
C ARG A 33 13.37 -6.33 -1.94
N ALA A 34 12.57 -5.86 -1.00
CA ALA A 34 13.10 -5.23 0.20
C ALA A 34 13.95 -6.21 1.00
N SER A 35 14.97 -5.67 1.69
CA SER A 35 15.85 -6.48 2.53
C SER A 35 15.10 -7.08 3.70
N THR A 36 15.39 -8.34 4.00
CA THR A 36 14.84 -9.03 5.16
C THR A 36 15.98 -9.69 5.94
N CYS A 37 15.73 -9.99 7.21
CA CYS A 37 16.73 -10.65 8.07
C CYS A 37 17.09 -12.02 7.47
N GLY A 38 18.38 -12.20 7.10
CA GLY A 38 18.83 -13.43 6.47
C GLY A 38 18.11 -13.79 5.18
N ASN A 39 17.46 -12.83 4.53
CA ASN A 39 16.65 -13.04 3.33
C ASN A 39 15.54 -14.07 3.55
N MET A 40 15.01 -14.14 4.77
CA MET A 40 13.97 -15.11 5.11
C MET A 40 12.58 -14.73 4.58
N GLN A 41 12.37 -13.44 4.30
CA GLN A 41 11.11 -12.94 3.75
C GLN A 41 9.88 -13.35 4.57
N LEU A 42 9.97 -13.10 5.88
CA LEU A 42 8.93 -13.50 6.84
C LEU A 42 7.75 -12.53 6.82
N TYR A 43 7.07 -12.43 5.68
CA TYR A 43 5.91 -11.58 5.52
C TYR A 43 4.96 -12.16 4.46
N SER A 44 3.74 -11.66 4.46
CA SER A 44 2.76 -11.93 3.42
C SER A 44 2.16 -10.60 2.99
N LEU A 45 1.79 -10.50 1.71
CA LEU A 45 1.14 -9.32 1.16
C LEU A 45 -0.32 -9.67 0.88
N VAL A 46 -1.22 -8.87 1.45
CA VAL A 46 -2.66 -9.03 1.20
C VAL A 46 -3.15 -7.77 0.50
N VAL A 47 -3.59 -7.92 -0.73
CA VAL A 47 -4.09 -6.79 -1.52
C VAL A 47 -5.61 -6.75 -1.40
N THR A 48 -6.12 -5.64 -0.88
CA THR A 48 -7.55 -5.47 -0.64
C THR A 48 -8.08 -4.33 -1.49
N ARG A 49 -8.85 -4.67 -2.52
CA ARG A 49 -9.48 -3.68 -3.40
C ARG A 49 -10.97 -3.50 -3.13
N ASP A 50 -11.59 -4.46 -2.47
CA ASP A 50 -13.02 -4.41 -2.15
C ASP A 50 -13.27 -3.34 -1.08
N ALA A 51 -14.13 -2.38 -1.39
CA ALA A 51 -14.47 -1.29 -0.49
C ALA A 51 -15.07 -1.80 0.82
N ALA A 52 -15.89 -2.86 0.77
CA ALA A 52 -16.50 -3.44 1.96
C ALA A 52 -15.44 -4.04 2.90
N LEU A 53 -14.43 -4.73 2.35
CA LEU A 53 -13.35 -5.28 3.14
C LEU A 53 -12.49 -4.18 3.74
N ARG A 54 -12.22 -3.11 2.99
CA ARG A 54 -11.47 -1.98 3.51
C ARG A 54 -12.20 -1.30 4.66
N ALA A 55 -13.52 -1.19 4.54
CA ALA A 55 -14.33 -0.63 5.62
C ALA A 55 -14.26 -1.49 6.89
N LYS A 56 -14.17 -2.81 6.75
CA LYS A 56 -14.00 -3.71 7.89
C LYS A 56 -12.62 -3.59 8.53
N LEU A 57 -11.61 -3.19 7.77
CA LEU A 57 -10.26 -2.99 8.28
C LEU A 57 -10.10 -1.65 9.01
N ALA A 58 -10.93 -0.66 8.70
CA ALA A 58 -10.80 0.69 9.26
C ALA A 58 -10.75 0.72 10.79
N PRO A 59 -11.61 -0.02 11.52
CA PRO A 59 -11.54 -0.02 13.00
C PRO A 59 -10.20 -0.48 13.56
N CYS A 60 -9.48 -1.36 12.84
CA CYS A 60 -8.16 -1.83 13.25
C CYS A 60 -7.11 -0.73 13.14
N HIS A 61 -7.39 0.32 12.38
CA HIS A 61 -6.50 1.45 12.14
C HIS A 61 -7.08 2.75 12.69
N PHE A 62 -7.79 2.68 13.79
CA PHE A 62 -8.40 3.84 14.47
C PHE A 62 -9.37 4.61 13.57
N ASN A 63 -10.02 3.94 12.63
CA ASN A 63 -10.98 4.53 11.69
C ASN A 63 -10.40 5.73 10.90
N GLN A 64 -9.12 5.68 10.56
CA GLN A 64 -8.52 6.74 9.77
C GLN A 64 -9.10 6.74 8.35
N PRO A 65 -9.53 7.91 7.83
CA PRO A 65 -10.20 7.97 6.52
C PRO A 65 -9.40 7.40 5.37
N MET A 66 -8.07 7.47 5.42
CA MET A 66 -7.23 6.98 4.34
C MET A 66 -7.39 5.47 4.08
N VAL A 67 -7.81 4.70 5.08
CA VAL A 67 -8.00 3.25 4.91
C VAL A 67 -9.13 2.95 3.94
N THR A 68 -10.20 3.75 3.96
CA THR A 68 -11.35 3.56 3.08
C THR A 68 -11.25 4.40 1.80
N GLN A 69 -10.51 5.49 1.83
CA GLN A 69 -10.40 6.40 0.68
C GLN A 69 -9.34 5.97 -0.33
N ALA A 70 -8.31 5.26 0.09
CA ALA A 70 -7.29 4.76 -0.83
C ALA A 70 -7.90 3.73 -1.78
N PRO A 71 -7.40 3.63 -3.04
CA PRO A 71 -7.95 2.68 -4.01
C PRO A 71 -7.68 1.21 -3.67
N CYS A 72 -6.67 0.98 -2.86
CA CYS A 72 -6.44 -0.35 -2.31
C CYS A 72 -5.54 -0.28 -1.09
#